data_1bc4fec3238b7a3301af0bdfd71fe042
#
_entry.id   1bc4fec3238b7a3301af0bdfd71fe042
#
_cell.length_a   1.000
_cell.length_b   1.000
_cell.length_c   1.000
_cell.angle_alpha   90.00
_cell.angle_beta   90.00
_cell.angle_gamma   90.00
#
_symmetry.space_group_name_H-M   'P 1'
#
loop_
_entity.id
_entity.type
_entity.pdbx_description
1 polymer ?
#
loop_
_entity_poly.entity_id
_entity_poly.type
_entity_poly.pdbx_seq_one_letter_code
_entity_poly.pdbx_strand_id
1 'polypeptide(L)'
;MSWCEEQRVRPTIARLPAGMFPALAVCLLSGLLAGGCGYRLAGKATAIPVSVDSIAVPIFTNRTTKYRLEQRLTSAVVDELTSRTRYRIASNPASAAAVLTGVVTGFSSTPVIFSGRAGSTFLVTVRLQVALKDSRSKKLLFENRNYFFREEFEISRASQDFFPEEGPALDRLAKAFSRDLVSTILESF
;
A
#
# COMPACT_ATOMS: atom_id res chain seq x y z
N MET A 1 71.72 -21.55 -36.89
CA MET A 1 71.62 -20.65 -38.02
C MET A 1 70.10 -20.41 -38.15
N SER A 2 69.51 -19.31 -37.91
CA SER A 2 69.85 -17.91 -37.85
C SER A 2 68.60 -17.19 -37.34
N TRP A 3 68.80 -16.29 -36.42
CA TRP A 3 68.25 -14.93 -36.29
C TRP A 3 66.76 -14.79 -35.96
N CYS A 4 66.49 -14.63 -34.65
CA CYS A 4 65.34 -13.91 -34.13
C CYS A 4 65.62 -12.41 -34.25
N GLU A 5 64.81 -11.67 -34.99
CA GLU A 5 64.77 -10.22 -35.03
C GLU A 5 63.78 -9.71 -34.02
N GLU A 6 64.33 -9.09 -33.02
CA GLU A 6 63.62 -8.44 -31.90
C GLU A 6 63.02 -7.11 -32.38
N GLN A 7 61.73 -7.09 -32.70
CA GLN A 7 60.98 -5.86 -32.99
C GLN A 7 60.59 -5.16 -31.67
N ARG A 8 61.39 -4.21 -31.29
CA ARG A 8 61.16 -3.27 -30.19
C ARG A 8 60.04 -2.31 -30.55
N VAL A 9 58.79 -2.61 -30.13
CA VAL A 9 57.66 -1.67 -30.24
C VAL A 9 57.88 -0.52 -29.28
N ARG A 10 58.17 0.66 -29.79
CA ARG A 10 58.20 1.90 -28.98
C ARG A 10 56.76 2.35 -28.72
N PRO A 11 56.34 2.62 -27.44
CA PRO A 11 55.03 3.20 -27.17
C PRO A 11 55.05 4.67 -27.66
N THR A 12 54.25 4.96 -28.67
CA THR A 12 53.96 6.33 -29.07
C THR A 12 52.99 6.94 -28.04
N ILE A 13 53.53 7.72 -27.12
CA ILE A 13 52.72 8.51 -26.18
C ILE A 13 52.13 9.66 -26.99
N ALA A 14 50.86 9.51 -27.38
CA ALA A 14 50.07 10.60 -27.97
C ALA A 14 49.94 11.73 -26.96
N ARG A 15 50.60 12.88 -27.21
CA ARG A 15 50.42 14.09 -26.44
C ARG A 15 49.01 14.61 -26.69
N LEU A 16 48.12 14.49 -25.71
CA LEU A 16 46.82 15.16 -25.77
C LEU A 16 47.02 16.67 -25.70
N PRO A 17 46.33 17.47 -26.54
CA PRO A 17 46.44 18.92 -26.53
C PRO A 17 45.95 19.49 -25.20
N ALA A 18 46.74 20.38 -24.62
CA ALA A 18 46.57 21.00 -23.27
C ALA A 18 45.21 21.73 -23.06
N GLY A 19 44.43 21.92 -24.13
CA GLY A 19 43.09 22.56 -24.04
C GLY A 19 41.91 21.62 -23.74
N MET A 20 42.12 20.29 -23.69
CA MET A 20 41.01 19.34 -23.53
C MET A 20 40.70 18.97 -22.08
N PHE A 21 41.61 19.29 -21.16
CA PHE A 21 41.44 19.06 -19.71
C PHE A 21 40.28 19.81 -19.05
N PRO A 22 40.00 21.09 -19.36
CA PRO A 22 38.89 21.82 -18.76
C PRO A 22 37.53 21.31 -19.23
N ALA A 23 37.41 20.89 -20.50
CA ALA A 23 36.17 20.39 -21.06
C ALA A 23 35.75 19.02 -20.44
N LEU A 24 36.71 18.13 -20.21
CA LEU A 24 36.49 16.85 -19.59
C LEU A 24 36.09 17.00 -18.09
N ALA A 25 36.69 17.93 -17.37
CA ALA A 25 36.37 18.23 -15.97
C ALA A 25 34.96 18.81 -15.83
N VAL A 26 34.52 19.67 -16.76
CA VAL A 26 33.16 20.23 -16.77
C VAL A 26 32.11 19.15 -17.05
N CYS A 27 32.35 18.22 -17.97
CA CYS A 27 31.46 17.10 -18.23
C CYS A 27 31.37 16.11 -17.07
N LEU A 28 32.45 15.86 -16.36
CA LEU A 28 32.43 15.02 -15.13
C LEU A 28 31.66 15.71 -13.97
N LEU A 29 31.82 17.02 -13.81
CA LEU A 29 31.16 17.78 -12.75
C LEU A 29 29.66 17.94 -13.02
N SER A 30 29.22 18.09 -14.28
CA SER A 30 27.81 18.12 -14.66
C SER A 30 27.12 16.74 -14.50
N GLY A 31 27.83 15.65 -14.68
CA GLY A 31 27.33 14.28 -14.44
C GLY A 31 27.05 13.99 -12.95
N LEU A 32 27.80 14.58 -12.02
CA LEU A 32 27.58 14.43 -10.59
C LEU A 32 26.33 15.20 -10.07
N LEU A 33 25.94 16.27 -10.77
CA LEU A 33 24.76 17.08 -10.41
C LEU A 33 23.43 16.46 -10.90
N ALA A 34 23.46 15.56 -11.87
CA ALA A 34 22.28 14.88 -12.41
C ALA A 34 21.84 13.64 -11.61
N GLY A 35 22.61 13.21 -10.62
CA GLY A 35 22.37 12.00 -9.81
C GLY A 35 21.36 12.16 -8.68
N GLY A 36 20.64 13.25 -8.59
CA GLY A 36 19.59 13.47 -7.62
C GLY A 36 18.27 12.79 -8.01
N CYS A 37 18.24 11.47 -8.24
CA CYS A 37 17.00 10.72 -8.21
C CYS A 37 16.45 10.77 -6.78
N GLY A 38 15.53 11.71 -6.54
CA GLY A 38 14.84 11.88 -5.26
C GLY A 38 13.89 10.72 -4.96
N TYR A 39 14.41 9.50 -4.82
CA TYR A 39 13.69 8.42 -4.18
C TYR A 39 13.62 8.73 -2.69
N ARG A 40 12.54 9.37 -2.28
CA ARG A 40 12.16 9.39 -0.87
C ARG A 40 11.87 7.94 -0.48
N LEU A 41 12.74 7.34 0.33
CA LEU A 41 12.40 6.11 1.01
C LEU A 41 11.11 6.37 1.82
N ALA A 42 10.00 5.79 1.38
CA ALA A 42 8.76 5.72 2.13
C ALA A 42 8.94 4.74 3.32
N GLY A 43 9.77 5.11 4.28
CA GLY A 43 10.18 4.23 5.37
C GLY A 43 10.27 4.90 6.74
N LYS A 44 9.97 6.20 6.81
CA LYS A 44 9.85 6.94 8.07
C LYS A 44 8.68 7.93 8.00
N ALA A 45 7.53 7.48 7.51
CA ALA A 45 6.31 8.13 7.90
C ALA A 45 6.16 7.86 9.39
N THR A 46 6.44 8.87 10.19
CA THR A 46 6.08 8.89 11.61
C THR A 46 4.59 9.18 11.63
N ALA A 47 3.88 8.17 11.21
CA ALA A 47 2.56 8.26 10.70
C ALA A 47 1.57 8.70 11.76
N ILE A 48 1.59 8.24 12.91
CA ILE A 48 0.69 8.58 14.01
C ILE A 48 1.56 9.18 15.11
N PRO A 49 1.16 10.26 15.79
CA PRO A 49 1.98 10.86 16.84
C PRO A 49 2.53 9.80 17.79
N VAL A 50 3.80 9.91 18.17
CA VAL A 50 4.49 8.97 19.08
C VAL A 50 3.71 8.76 20.40
N SER A 51 2.81 9.67 20.74
CA SER A 51 1.92 9.59 21.89
C SER A 51 0.80 8.55 21.76
N VAL A 52 0.56 8.00 20.57
CA VAL A 52 -0.45 6.96 20.35
C VAL A 52 0.26 5.61 20.39
N ASP A 53 0.10 4.90 21.49
CA ASP A 53 0.65 3.55 21.71
C ASP A 53 -0.39 2.45 21.52
N SER A 54 -1.68 2.81 21.52
CA SER A 54 -2.80 1.88 21.42
C SER A 54 -3.94 2.44 20.58
N ILE A 55 -4.56 1.55 19.82
CA ILE A 55 -5.70 1.87 18.94
C ILE A 55 -6.85 0.93 19.29
N ALA A 56 -8.04 1.48 19.47
CA ALA A 56 -9.26 0.67 19.51
C ALA A 56 -9.99 0.77 18.17
N VAL A 57 -10.50 -0.36 17.72
CA VAL A 57 -11.30 -0.47 16.49
C VAL A 57 -12.65 -1.07 16.89
N PRO A 58 -13.64 -0.24 17.30
CA PRO A 58 -15.00 -0.73 17.51
C PRO A 58 -15.58 -1.27 16.20
N ILE A 59 -16.53 -2.18 16.31
CA ILE A 59 -17.21 -2.74 15.12
C ILE A 59 -17.75 -1.57 14.28
N PHE A 60 -17.46 -1.61 13.00
CA PHE A 60 -17.92 -0.59 12.06
C PHE A 60 -19.44 -0.57 11.97
N THR A 61 -20.00 0.57 11.74
CA THR A 61 -21.44 0.68 11.49
C THR A 61 -21.74 0.31 10.06
N ASN A 62 -22.70 -0.58 9.83
CA ASN A 62 -23.14 -0.97 8.50
C ASN A 62 -24.49 -0.32 8.16
N ARG A 63 -24.50 0.54 7.14
CA ARG A 63 -25.71 1.17 6.59
C ARG A 63 -26.17 0.53 5.29
N THR A 64 -25.59 -0.61 4.93
CA THR A 64 -25.95 -1.37 3.72
C THR A 64 -26.78 -2.59 4.07
N THR A 65 -27.33 -3.22 3.06
CA THR A 65 -28.08 -4.48 3.22
C THR A 65 -27.18 -5.72 3.24
N LYS A 66 -25.84 -5.53 3.05
CA LYS A 66 -24.92 -6.66 3.01
C LYS A 66 -24.66 -7.22 4.41
N TYR A 67 -25.11 -8.44 4.64
CA TYR A 67 -25.07 -9.11 5.93
C TYR A 67 -23.64 -9.30 6.44
N ARG A 68 -23.38 -8.92 7.69
CA ARG A 68 -22.12 -9.08 8.42
C ARG A 68 -20.88 -8.45 7.75
N LEU A 69 -21.06 -7.54 6.80
CA LEU A 69 -19.95 -6.87 6.14
C LEU A 69 -19.09 -6.09 7.14
N GLU A 70 -19.72 -5.40 8.08
CA GLU A 70 -19.05 -4.62 9.14
C GLU A 70 -18.12 -5.49 10.01
N GLN A 71 -18.56 -6.70 10.34
CA GLN A 71 -17.76 -7.62 11.17
C GLN A 71 -16.52 -8.09 10.43
N ARG A 72 -16.67 -8.48 9.15
CA ARG A 72 -15.56 -8.93 8.31
C ARG A 72 -14.53 -7.81 8.09
N LEU A 73 -14.99 -6.61 7.75
CA LEU A 73 -14.11 -5.47 7.54
C LEU A 73 -13.38 -5.07 8.83
N THR A 74 -14.09 -5.03 9.95
CA THR A 74 -13.48 -4.68 11.25
C THR A 74 -12.44 -5.71 11.68
N SER A 75 -12.77 -7.02 11.60
CA SER A 75 -11.81 -8.07 11.94
C SER A 75 -10.55 -7.99 11.09
N ALA A 76 -10.70 -7.85 9.78
CA ALA A 76 -9.56 -7.73 8.88
C ALA A 76 -8.69 -6.51 9.16
N VAL A 77 -9.30 -5.37 9.53
CA VAL A 77 -8.54 -4.16 9.92
C VAL A 77 -7.79 -4.37 11.23
N VAL A 78 -8.38 -5.03 12.21
CA VAL A 78 -7.72 -5.39 13.48
C VAL A 78 -6.54 -6.31 13.22
N ASP A 79 -6.72 -7.34 12.40
CA ASP A 79 -5.66 -8.30 12.03
C ASP A 79 -4.50 -7.61 11.30
N GLU A 80 -4.82 -6.72 10.36
CA GLU A 80 -3.80 -5.97 9.61
C GLU A 80 -3.04 -4.98 10.50
N LEU A 81 -3.72 -4.25 11.37
CA LEU A 81 -3.08 -3.36 12.35
C LEU A 81 -2.16 -4.14 13.30
N THR A 82 -2.61 -5.31 13.78
CA THR A 82 -1.84 -6.17 14.69
C THR A 82 -0.59 -6.73 14.02
N SER A 83 -0.71 -7.17 12.78
CA SER A 83 0.40 -7.82 12.06
C SER A 83 1.43 -6.82 11.49
N ARG A 84 0.97 -5.64 11.08
CA ARG A 84 1.78 -4.66 10.34
C ARG A 84 2.31 -3.52 11.19
N THR A 85 1.72 -3.29 12.36
CA THR A 85 2.07 -2.15 13.20
C THR A 85 2.52 -2.58 14.60
N ARG A 86 3.09 -1.62 15.35
CA ARG A 86 3.46 -1.82 16.76
C ARG A 86 2.40 -1.35 17.74
N TYR A 87 1.25 -0.87 17.25
CA TYR A 87 0.18 -0.39 18.11
C TYR A 87 -0.51 -1.56 18.78
N ARG A 88 -0.77 -1.41 20.08
CA ARG A 88 -1.59 -2.38 20.80
C ARG A 88 -3.05 -2.18 20.45
N ILE A 89 -3.74 -3.26 20.14
CA ILE A 89 -5.19 -3.20 19.93
C ILE A 89 -5.88 -3.25 21.28
N ALA A 90 -6.58 -2.18 21.63
CA ALA A 90 -7.35 -2.08 22.86
C ALA A 90 -8.80 -2.54 22.62
N SER A 91 -9.29 -3.44 23.48
CA SER A 91 -10.66 -3.93 23.39
C SER A 91 -11.69 -2.85 23.80
N ASN A 92 -11.30 -1.93 24.71
CA ASN A 92 -12.17 -0.86 25.17
C ASN A 92 -11.74 0.49 24.56
N PRO A 93 -12.59 1.15 23.75
CA PRO A 93 -12.31 2.46 23.18
C PRO A 93 -11.96 3.55 24.21
N ALA A 94 -12.50 3.45 25.42
CA ALA A 94 -12.26 4.44 26.47
C ALA A 94 -10.81 4.40 27.02
N SER A 95 -10.14 3.24 26.93
CA SER A 95 -8.76 3.05 27.39
C SER A 95 -7.71 3.20 26.29
N ALA A 96 -8.12 3.31 25.02
CA ALA A 96 -7.23 3.44 23.90
C ALA A 96 -6.71 4.87 23.74
N ALA A 97 -5.47 5.03 23.27
CA ALA A 97 -4.90 6.33 22.96
C ALA A 97 -5.54 6.95 21.70
N ALA A 98 -5.97 6.12 20.76
CA ALA A 98 -6.75 6.54 19.60
C ALA A 98 -7.87 5.55 19.27
N VAL A 99 -8.90 6.03 18.59
CA VAL A 99 -10.06 5.22 18.17
C VAL A 99 -10.25 5.37 16.66
N LEU A 100 -10.22 4.24 15.96
CA LEU A 100 -10.53 4.14 14.54
C LEU A 100 -12.01 3.75 14.39
N THR A 101 -12.80 4.63 13.83
CA THR A 101 -14.22 4.37 13.55
C THR A 101 -14.47 4.28 12.05
N GLY A 102 -15.42 3.44 11.66
CA GLY A 102 -15.83 3.26 10.27
C GLY A 102 -17.34 3.16 10.13
N VAL A 103 -17.86 3.75 9.07
CA VAL A 103 -19.28 3.63 8.67
C VAL A 103 -19.33 3.18 7.22
N VAL A 104 -19.78 1.96 6.98
CA VAL A 104 -20.03 1.44 5.63
C VAL A 104 -21.29 2.08 5.07
N THR A 105 -21.14 2.90 4.05
CA THR A 105 -22.23 3.69 3.44
C THR A 105 -22.74 3.11 2.14
N GLY A 106 -21.97 2.23 1.50
CA GLY A 106 -22.37 1.60 0.24
C GLY A 106 -21.64 0.31 -0.03
N PHE A 107 -22.35 -0.63 -0.65
CA PHE A 107 -21.83 -1.88 -1.18
C PHE A 107 -22.50 -2.14 -2.53
N SER A 108 -21.72 -2.44 -3.55
CA SER A 108 -22.22 -2.92 -4.84
C SER A 108 -21.32 -4.00 -5.41
N SER A 109 -21.94 -4.95 -6.11
CA SER A 109 -21.25 -6.01 -6.84
C SER A 109 -21.86 -6.06 -8.23
N THR A 110 -21.04 -5.80 -9.24
CA THR A 110 -21.48 -5.73 -10.64
C THR A 110 -20.66 -6.70 -11.47
N PRO A 111 -21.27 -7.61 -12.24
CA PRO A 111 -20.53 -8.47 -13.15
C PRO A 111 -19.91 -7.64 -14.27
N VAL A 112 -18.62 -7.84 -14.52
CA VAL A 112 -17.84 -7.12 -15.57
C VAL A 112 -17.43 -8.02 -16.72
N ILE A 113 -17.25 -9.33 -16.47
CA ILE A 113 -16.93 -10.33 -17.49
C ILE A 113 -17.81 -11.57 -17.28
N PHE A 114 -18.41 -12.04 -18.38
CA PHE A 114 -19.15 -13.28 -18.42
C PHE A 114 -18.39 -14.29 -19.27
N SER A 115 -17.60 -15.14 -18.64
CA SER A 115 -16.78 -16.15 -19.32
C SER A 115 -17.51 -17.48 -19.46
N GLY A 116 -18.69 -17.49 -19.98
CA GLY A 116 -19.45 -18.70 -20.34
C GLY A 116 -19.38 -19.83 -19.30
N ARG A 117 -18.60 -20.87 -19.57
CA ARG A 117 -18.41 -22.03 -18.68
C ARG A 117 -17.33 -21.83 -17.60
N ALA A 118 -16.45 -20.85 -17.73
CA ALA A 118 -15.26 -20.71 -16.89
C ALA A 118 -15.48 -19.89 -15.60
N GLY A 119 -16.55 -19.08 -15.52
CA GLY A 119 -16.83 -18.24 -14.37
C GLY A 119 -17.24 -16.82 -14.77
N SER A 120 -17.45 -15.98 -13.78
CA SER A 120 -17.78 -14.57 -13.99
C SER A 120 -16.91 -13.71 -13.08
N THR A 121 -16.37 -12.62 -13.61
CA THR A 121 -15.65 -11.62 -12.83
C THR A 121 -16.62 -10.56 -12.35
N PHE A 122 -16.58 -10.25 -11.07
CA PHE A 122 -17.41 -9.23 -10.42
C PHE A 122 -16.53 -8.10 -9.92
N LEU A 123 -16.92 -6.88 -10.24
CA LEU A 123 -16.36 -5.68 -9.64
C LEU A 123 -17.16 -5.37 -8.37
N VAL A 124 -16.49 -5.50 -7.23
CA VAL A 124 -17.07 -5.13 -5.93
C VAL A 124 -16.57 -3.76 -5.52
N THR A 125 -17.51 -2.91 -5.11
CA THR A 125 -17.22 -1.57 -4.62
C THR A 125 -17.77 -1.41 -3.21
N VAL A 126 -16.91 -0.97 -2.28
CA VAL A 126 -17.30 -0.63 -0.91
C VAL A 126 -17.02 0.84 -0.67
N ARG A 127 -17.98 1.57 -0.10
CA ARG A 127 -17.82 2.97 0.32
C ARG A 127 -17.92 3.07 1.82
N LEU A 128 -17.02 3.84 2.41
CA LEU A 128 -16.97 4.04 3.85
C LEU A 128 -16.69 5.50 4.20
N GLN A 129 -17.07 5.85 5.42
CA GLN A 129 -16.53 6.99 6.13
C GLN A 129 -15.63 6.45 7.22
N VAL A 130 -14.39 6.92 7.27
CA VAL A 130 -13.40 6.44 8.22
C VAL A 130 -12.78 7.61 8.95
N ALA A 131 -12.61 7.50 10.26
CA ALA A 131 -11.97 8.50 11.08
C ALA A 131 -11.11 7.87 12.18
N LEU A 132 -9.87 8.33 12.32
CA LEU A 132 -8.99 8.03 13.43
C LEU A 132 -8.91 9.27 14.32
N LYS A 133 -9.30 9.14 15.58
CA LYS A 133 -9.36 10.23 16.54
C LYS A 133 -8.50 9.94 17.75
N ASP A 134 -7.67 10.89 18.14
CA ASP A 134 -6.96 10.85 19.42
C ASP A 134 -7.95 10.94 20.59
N SER A 135 -7.85 10.03 21.55
CA SER A 135 -8.80 9.93 22.66
C SER A 135 -8.64 11.05 23.68
N ARG A 136 -7.41 11.56 23.86
CA ARG A 136 -7.08 12.59 24.84
C ARG A 136 -7.40 13.98 24.33
N SER A 137 -6.81 14.33 23.18
CA SER A 137 -6.96 15.67 22.58
C SER A 137 -8.27 15.84 21.81
N LYS A 138 -8.99 14.75 21.52
CA LYS A 138 -10.16 14.70 20.63
C LYS A 138 -9.89 15.17 19.19
N LYS A 139 -8.62 15.35 18.85
CA LYS A 139 -8.18 15.76 17.52
C LYS A 139 -8.38 14.63 16.53
N LEU A 140 -8.88 14.96 15.34
CA LEU A 140 -8.87 14.05 14.19
C LEU A 140 -7.43 13.91 13.71
N LEU A 141 -6.93 12.67 13.74
CA LEU A 141 -5.63 12.29 13.22
C LEU A 141 -5.73 11.95 11.74
N PHE A 142 -6.82 11.28 11.35
CA PHE A 142 -7.14 10.95 9.98
C PHE A 142 -8.65 11.01 9.79
N GLU A 143 -9.11 11.53 8.66
CA GLU A 143 -10.52 11.49 8.26
C GLU A 143 -10.61 11.32 6.74
N ASN A 144 -11.40 10.35 6.30
CA ASN A 144 -11.85 10.26 4.92
C ASN A 144 -13.35 9.95 4.90
N ARG A 145 -14.13 10.95 4.51
CA ARG A 145 -15.59 10.85 4.47
C ARG A 145 -16.13 10.15 3.23
N ASN A 146 -15.28 9.91 2.25
CA ASN A 146 -15.64 9.23 1.02
C ASN A 146 -14.57 8.21 0.63
N TYR A 147 -14.18 7.39 1.59
CA TYR A 147 -13.24 6.30 1.35
C TYR A 147 -13.89 5.27 0.42
N PHE A 148 -13.15 4.85 -0.56
CA PHE A 148 -13.67 4.13 -1.69
C PHE A 148 -12.70 3.01 -2.07
N PHE A 149 -13.15 1.78 -1.93
CA PHE A 149 -12.39 0.59 -2.24
C PHE A 149 -13.06 -0.20 -3.36
N ARG A 150 -12.28 -0.67 -4.30
CA ARG A 150 -12.70 -1.51 -5.42
C ARG A 150 -11.79 -2.69 -5.57
N GLU A 151 -12.39 -3.85 -5.84
CA GLU A 151 -11.66 -5.08 -6.09
C GLU A 151 -12.43 -5.94 -7.09
N GLU A 152 -11.70 -6.64 -7.94
CA GLU A 152 -12.27 -7.60 -8.88
C GLU A 152 -12.14 -9.01 -8.32
N PHE A 153 -13.23 -9.77 -8.35
CA PHE A 153 -13.28 -11.16 -7.92
C PHE A 153 -13.79 -12.05 -9.03
N GLU A 154 -13.07 -13.13 -9.24
CA GLU A 154 -13.52 -14.21 -10.10
C GLU A 154 -14.28 -15.24 -9.25
N ILE A 155 -15.50 -15.56 -9.65
CA ILE A 155 -16.33 -16.60 -9.06
C ILE A 155 -16.45 -17.73 -10.08
N SER A 156 -15.88 -18.88 -9.77
CA SER A 156 -15.96 -20.07 -10.61
C SER A 156 -17.37 -20.69 -10.54
N ARG A 157 -17.93 -21.06 -11.69
CA ARG A 157 -19.23 -21.74 -11.72
C ARG A 157 -19.22 -23.12 -11.06
N ALA A 158 -18.08 -23.80 -11.05
CA ALA A 158 -17.95 -25.12 -10.43
C ALA A 158 -18.24 -25.12 -8.93
N SER A 159 -18.08 -23.97 -8.26
CA SER A 159 -18.33 -23.81 -6.84
C SER A 159 -19.73 -23.31 -6.52
N GLN A 160 -20.50 -22.84 -7.49
CA GLN A 160 -21.84 -22.31 -7.26
C GLN A 160 -22.86 -23.41 -6.88
N ASP A 161 -22.61 -24.67 -7.26
CA ASP A 161 -23.54 -25.77 -7.03
C ASP A 161 -23.39 -26.43 -5.64
N PHE A 162 -22.24 -26.26 -4.95
CA PHE A 162 -21.96 -27.00 -3.72
C PHE A 162 -21.56 -26.15 -2.51
N PHE A 163 -21.00 -24.94 -2.69
CA PHE A 163 -20.60 -24.06 -1.59
C PHE A 163 -20.90 -22.60 -1.92
N PRO A 164 -21.47 -21.82 -0.99
CA PRO A 164 -21.64 -20.39 -1.19
C PRO A 164 -20.26 -19.70 -1.16
N GLU A 165 -19.63 -19.49 -2.32
CA GLU A 165 -18.34 -18.81 -2.47
C GLU A 165 -18.37 -17.34 -2.03
N GLU A 166 -19.54 -16.81 -1.78
CA GLU A 166 -19.71 -15.43 -1.33
C GLU A 166 -18.96 -15.15 -0.02
N GLY A 167 -18.94 -16.09 0.91
CA GLY A 167 -18.21 -15.96 2.18
C GLY A 167 -16.71 -15.77 1.97
N PRO A 168 -16.02 -16.72 1.36
CA PRO A 168 -14.60 -16.62 1.04
C PRO A 168 -14.23 -15.41 0.17
N ALA A 169 -15.09 -15.04 -0.78
CA ALA A 169 -14.87 -13.84 -1.60
C ALA A 169 -14.93 -12.56 -0.76
N LEU A 170 -15.88 -12.45 0.17
CA LEU A 170 -15.96 -11.33 1.11
C LEU A 170 -14.79 -11.30 2.11
N ASP A 171 -14.24 -12.44 2.49
CA ASP A 171 -13.06 -12.49 3.35
C ASP A 171 -11.80 -12.02 2.60
N ARG A 172 -11.63 -12.40 1.34
CA ARG A 172 -10.57 -11.87 0.47
C ARG A 172 -10.70 -10.36 0.28
N LEU A 173 -11.92 -9.89 0.01
CA LEU A 173 -12.23 -8.46 -0.09
C LEU A 173 -11.87 -7.72 1.20
N ALA A 174 -12.28 -8.22 2.36
CA ALA A 174 -12.01 -7.59 3.64
C ALA A 174 -10.49 -7.51 3.91
N LYS A 175 -9.74 -8.54 3.52
CA LYS A 175 -8.28 -8.56 3.64
C LYS A 175 -7.59 -7.57 2.70
N ALA A 176 -8.04 -7.44 1.44
CA ALA A 176 -7.51 -6.47 0.51
C ALA A 176 -7.85 -5.04 0.96
N PHE A 177 -9.09 -4.81 1.37
CA PHE A 177 -9.55 -3.56 1.95
C PHE A 177 -8.73 -3.12 3.17
N SER A 178 -8.46 -4.05 4.12
CA SER A 178 -7.73 -3.71 5.35
C SER A 178 -6.30 -3.27 5.05
N ARG A 179 -5.62 -3.92 4.09
CA ARG A 179 -4.28 -3.53 3.64
C ARG A 179 -4.25 -2.13 3.05
N ASP A 180 -5.22 -1.83 2.19
CA ASP A 180 -5.33 -0.53 1.54
C ASP A 180 -5.64 0.57 2.56
N LEU A 181 -6.62 0.36 3.44
CA LEU A 181 -6.98 1.31 4.47
C LEU A 181 -5.84 1.59 5.45
N VAL A 182 -5.20 0.54 5.97
CA VAL A 182 -4.09 0.69 6.92
C VAL A 182 -2.91 1.39 6.26
N SER A 183 -2.57 1.06 5.00
CA SER A 183 -1.55 1.81 4.23
C SER A 183 -1.91 3.28 4.11
N THR A 184 -3.14 3.58 3.68
CA THR A 184 -3.62 4.96 3.52
C THR A 184 -3.53 5.75 4.83
N ILE A 185 -3.90 5.15 5.95
CA ILE A 185 -3.77 5.78 7.27
C ILE A 185 -2.31 6.01 7.63
N LEU A 186 -1.43 5.03 7.42
CA LEU A 186 -0.03 5.14 7.76
C LEU A 186 0.75 6.12 6.86
N GLU A 187 0.32 6.32 5.64
CA GLU A 187 0.93 7.22 4.65
C GLU A 187 0.43 8.67 4.76
N SER A 188 -0.66 8.89 5.48
CA SER A 188 -1.28 10.22 5.61
C SER A 188 -0.56 11.18 6.58
N PHE A 189 0.57 10.73 7.17
CA PHE A 189 1.33 11.49 8.16
C PHE A 189 2.77 11.79 7.68
#